data_fc6478a8624b552218e78af94181087c
#
_entry.id   fc6478a8624b552218e78af94181087c
#
_cell.length_a   1.000
_cell.length_b   1.000
_cell.length_c   1.000
_cell.angle_alpha   90.00
_cell.angle_beta   90.00
_cell.angle_gamma   90.00
#
_symmetry.space_group_name_H-M   'P 1'
#
loop_
_entity.id
_entity.type
_entity.pdbx_description
1 polymer ?
#
loop_
_entity_poly.entity_id
_entity_poly.type
_entity_poly.pdbx_seq_one_letter_code
_entity_poly.pdbx_strand_id
1 'polypeptide(L)'
;TELFNIAPFGGDQYNSHQFRGNVPKMEDDKKQSLLCARRVTLPDGTGGYLLLNSIITPLDSTVATLRTQLMLITIIVLLGATLLAMLISRKVTRSIVETSEAAHSLSRGQYEIPPHGCEYREMAELNDTLVYAAKELSQVENLQHELIANISHDLRTPLTMIGGYVEMMRDIPGEATPENMQVIIDETQRLTSLVNELLDFSRLQTGALALNPAPYPFTASVQAITDRVSHMVQQNGYQVVFHPQAQVKAIADEQRIAQVVYNLVGNALTYTGENKTVEIHQEVIGKMVRLTIHDSGKGIAPEELPLIWNRYYRTQETHKRAIIGSGLGLSIVRSILEKHNVPFGVDSKEGEGTSFWFELPLTEE
;
A
#
# COMPACT_ATOMS: atom_id res chain seq x y z
N THR A 1 -82.93 -19.46 -32.04
CA THR A 1 -81.76 -20.32 -32.06
C THR A 1 -81.42 -20.66 -30.62
N GLU A 2 -82.05 -21.67 -30.03
CA GLU A 2 -81.74 -22.11 -28.68
C GLU A 2 -80.58 -23.17 -28.80
N LEU A 3 -79.51 -22.83 -28.12
CA LEU A 3 -78.35 -23.73 -27.91
C LEU A 3 -78.68 -24.70 -26.78
N PHE A 4 -79.04 -25.92 -27.07
CA PHE A 4 -79.20 -26.95 -26.06
C PHE A 4 -77.81 -27.57 -25.79
N ASN A 5 -77.28 -27.33 -24.60
CA ASN A 5 -76.10 -28.00 -24.06
C ASN A 5 -76.60 -29.37 -23.58
N ILE A 6 -76.39 -30.42 -24.32
CA ILE A 6 -76.69 -31.78 -23.92
C ILE A 6 -75.47 -32.37 -23.22
N ALA A 7 -75.60 -32.58 -21.90
CA ALA A 7 -74.66 -33.32 -21.09
C ALA A 7 -74.41 -34.75 -21.65
N PRO A 8 -73.25 -35.36 -21.36
CA PRO A 8 -72.92 -36.68 -21.89
C PRO A 8 -73.94 -37.71 -21.41
N PHE A 9 -74.46 -38.47 -22.34
CA PHE A 9 -75.37 -39.56 -22.08
C PHE A 9 -74.67 -40.63 -21.26
N GLY A 10 -74.91 -40.65 -19.96
CA GLY A 10 -74.73 -41.81 -19.07
C GLY A 10 -76.03 -42.56 -18.99
N GLY A 11 -75.96 -43.81 -19.16
CA GLY A 11 -76.91 -44.87 -19.25
C GLY A 11 -78.27 -44.77 -18.57
N ASP A 12 -79.19 -45.48 -19.16
CA ASP A 12 -80.45 -46.06 -18.67
C ASP A 12 -81.68 -45.13 -18.57
N GLN A 13 -82.57 -45.48 -19.41
CA GLN A 13 -84.05 -45.16 -19.52
C GLN A 13 -84.43 -44.17 -20.60
N TYR A 14 -84.33 -44.66 -21.83
CA TYR A 14 -85.28 -44.21 -22.86
C TYR A 14 -85.93 -45.44 -23.50
N ASN A 15 -87.26 -45.51 -23.32
CA ASN A 15 -88.19 -46.46 -23.92
C ASN A 15 -87.92 -46.63 -25.40
N SER A 16 -87.65 -47.89 -25.81
CA SER A 16 -87.53 -48.34 -27.15
C SER A 16 -88.90 -48.36 -27.84
N HIS A 17 -89.28 -47.27 -28.53
CA HIS A 17 -90.29 -47.35 -29.59
C HIS A 17 -89.78 -46.64 -30.87
N GLN A 18 -89.40 -47.53 -31.76
CA GLN A 18 -89.32 -47.26 -33.18
C GLN A 18 -88.38 -46.17 -33.69
N PHE A 19 -87.15 -46.46 -33.74
CA PHE A 19 -86.28 -46.05 -34.85
C PHE A 19 -85.46 -47.27 -35.35
N ARG A 20 -86.05 -48.09 -36.34
CA ARG A 20 -85.25 -48.95 -37.14
C ARG A 20 -84.62 -48.08 -38.25
N GLY A 21 -83.55 -47.50 -38.00
CA GLY A 21 -82.61 -46.88 -38.95
C GLY A 21 -81.20 -47.28 -38.54
N ASN A 22 -80.44 -47.83 -39.53
CA ASN A 22 -79.03 -48.17 -39.30
C ASN A 22 -78.26 -46.94 -38.78
N VAL A 23 -78.06 -46.92 -37.47
CA VAL A 23 -77.11 -45.94 -36.84
C VAL A 23 -75.74 -46.57 -37.02
N PRO A 24 -74.79 -45.98 -37.73
CA PRO A 24 -73.46 -46.51 -37.74
C PRO A 24 -72.88 -46.50 -36.29
N LYS A 25 -72.36 -47.68 -35.89
CA LYS A 25 -71.62 -47.78 -34.65
C LYS A 25 -70.48 -46.77 -34.70
N MET A 26 -70.59 -45.74 -33.89
CA MET A 26 -69.46 -44.85 -33.62
C MET A 26 -68.42 -45.63 -32.78
N GLU A 27 -67.27 -45.84 -33.32
CA GLU A 27 -66.08 -46.33 -32.63
C GLU A 27 -65.68 -45.37 -31.54
N ASP A 28 -65.34 -45.91 -30.39
CA ASP A 28 -65.12 -45.24 -29.10
C ASP A 28 -63.81 -44.39 -29.20
N ASP A 29 -63.94 -43.20 -29.75
CA ASP A 29 -62.88 -42.24 -29.70
C ASP A 29 -63.48 -40.96 -29.00
N LYS A 30 -62.90 -40.56 -27.89
CA LYS A 30 -63.30 -39.43 -26.99
C LYS A 30 -63.38 -38.07 -27.73
N LYS A 31 -64.04 -38.03 -28.87
CA LYS A 31 -64.26 -36.79 -29.62
C LYS A 31 -65.53 -36.13 -29.15
N GLN A 32 -65.43 -35.03 -28.47
CA GLN A 32 -66.63 -34.21 -28.19
C GLN A 32 -67.18 -33.69 -29.49
N SER A 33 -68.47 -33.98 -29.77
CA SER A 33 -69.15 -33.47 -30.94
C SER A 33 -70.33 -32.58 -30.52
N LEU A 34 -70.46 -31.45 -31.15
CA LEU A 34 -71.62 -30.57 -30.99
C LEU A 34 -72.70 -31.00 -31.95
N LEU A 35 -73.81 -31.55 -31.41
CA LEU A 35 -74.98 -31.96 -32.24
C LEU A 35 -76.02 -30.83 -32.20
N CYS A 36 -76.27 -30.22 -33.34
CA CYS A 36 -77.29 -29.22 -33.49
C CYS A 36 -78.45 -29.83 -34.31
N ALA A 37 -79.65 -29.91 -33.72
CA ALA A 37 -80.88 -30.36 -34.35
C ALA A 37 -81.84 -29.22 -34.69
N ARG A 38 -82.22 -29.03 -35.93
CA ARG A 38 -83.16 -28.01 -36.37
C ARG A 38 -84.35 -28.67 -37.12
N ARG A 39 -85.54 -28.38 -36.69
CA ARG A 39 -86.77 -28.80 -37.38
C ARG A 39 -86.92 -28.04 -38.68
N VAL A 40 -87.07 -28.76 -39.78
CA VAL A 40 -87.28 -28.21 -41.15
C VAL A 40 -88.51 -28.83 -41.72
N THR A 41 -89.39 -28.03 -42.39
CA THR A 41 -90.52 -28.50 -43.16
C THR A 41 -90.02 -28.76 -44.58
N LEU A 42 -90.19 -30.01 -45.09
CA LEU A 42 -89.85 -30.39 -46.46
C LEU A 42 -90.89 -29.77 -47.42
N PRO A 43 -90.59 -29.67 -48.72
CA PRO A 43 -91.50 -29.08 -49.71
C PRO A 43 -92.82 -29.84 -49.92
N ASP A 44 -92.87 -31.08 -49.41
CA ASP A 44 -94.09 -31.95 -49.44
C ASP A 44 -94.96 -31.78 -48.17
N GLY A 45 -94.67 -30.83 -47.33
CA GLY A 45 -95.43 -30.52 -46.11
C GLY A 45 -95.08 -31.45 -44.91
N THR A 46 -94.22 -32.39 -45.06
CA THR A 46 -93.73 -33.27 -43.94
C THR A 46 -92.68 -32.60 -43.12
N GLY A 47 -92.80 -32.74 -41.77
CA GLY A 47 -91.79 -32.25 -40.84
C GLY A 47 -90.58 -33.17 -40.71
N GLY A 48 -89.35 -32.63 -40.93
CA GLY A 48 -88.07 -33.35 -40.80
C GLY A 48 -87.19 -32.65 -39.82
N TYR A 49 -86.15 -33.35 -39.33
CA TYR A 49 -85.06 -32.78 -38.46
C TYR A 49 -83.73 -32.81 -39.25
N LEU A 50 -83.14 -31.63 -39.35
CA LEU A 50 -81.74 -31.53 -39.86
C LEU A 50 -80.80 -31.65 -38.66
N LEU A 51 -79.98 -32.74 -38.70
CA LEU A 51 -78.95 -32.97 -37.68
C LEU A 51 -77.58 -32.55 -38.23
N LEU A 52 -76.97 -31.51 -37.62
CA LEU A 52 -75.65 -31.07 -37.92
C LEU A 52 -74.70 -31.57 -36.78
N ASN A 53 -73.75 -32.40 -37.14
CA ASN A 53 -72.74 -32.88 -36.22
C ASN A 53 -71.39 -32.22 -36.55
N SER A 54 -70.89 -31.37 -35.63
CA SER A 54 -69.59 -30.74 -35.74
C SER A 54 -68.64 -31.39 -34.74
N ILE A 55 -67.59 -32.03 -35.24
CA ILE A 55 -66.57 -32.62 -34.40
C ILE A 55 -65.68 -31.52 -33.90
N ILE A 56 -65.72 -31.27 -32.60
CA ILE A 56 -64.76 -30.36 -31.92
C ILE A 56 -63.47 -31.15 -31.76
N THR A 57 -62.43 -30.79 -32.53
CA THR A 57 -61.08 -31.33 -32.31
C THR A 57 -60.68 -31.01 -30.86
N PRO A 58 -60.31 -32.00 -30.05
CA PRO A 58 -60.06 -31.76 -28.64
C PRO A 58 -58.88 -30.81 -28.49
N LEU A 59 -59.11 -29.64 -27.90
CA LEU A 59 -58.08 -28.68 -27.46
C LEU A 59 -57.07 -29.36 -26.52
N ASP A 60 -57.48 -30.46 -25.89
CA ASP A 60 -56.68 -31.25 -24.94
C ASP A 60 -55.40 -31.81 -25.57
N SER A 61 -55.41 -32.24 -26.85
CA SER A 61 -54.22 -32.72 -27.50
C SER A 61 -53.21 -31.60 -27.78
N THR A 62 -53.69 -30.44 -28.14
CA THR A 62 -52.84 -29.24 -28.33
C THR A 62 -52.25 -28.75 -27.02
N VAL A 63 -53.07 -28.72 -25.95
CA VAL A 63 -52.65 -28.36 -24.61
C VAL A 63 -51.65 -29.38 -24.06
N ALA A 64 -51.85 -30.66 -24.24
CA ALA A 64 -50.90 -31.71 -23.84
C ALA A 64 -49.54 -31.59 -24.56
N THR A 65 -49.54 -31.31 -25.85
CA THR A 65 -48.36 -31.09 -26.65
C THR A 65 -47.59 -29.84 -26.18
N LEU A 66 -48.29 -28.73 -25.99
CA LEU A 66 -47.71 -27.46 -25.43
C LEU A 66 -47.15 -27.67 -24.04
N ARG A 67 -47.82 -28.41 -23.15
CA ARG A 67 -47.33 -28.73 -21.81
C ARG A 67 -46.05 -29.54 -21.85
N THR A 68 -45.97 -30.55 -22.75
CA THR A 68 -44.78 -31.38 -22.91
C THR A 68 -43.60 -30.56 -23.45
N GLN A 69 -43.86 -29.71 -24.47
CA GLN A 69 -42.86 -28.81 -25.02
C GLN A 69 -42.35 -27.82 -23.96
N LEU A 70 -43.26 -27.22 -23.19
CA LEU A 70 -42.93 -26.28 -22.09
C LEU A 70 -42.05 -26.97 -21.04
N MET A 71 -42.41 -28.20 -20.60
CA MET A 71 -41.60 -28.97 -19.67
C MET A 71 -40.18 -29.23 -20.22
N LEU A 72 -40.08 -29.64 -21.48
CA LEU A 72 -38.80 -29.95 -22.11
C LEU A 72 -37.91 -28.71 -22.23
N ILE A 73 -38.48 -27.59 -22.66
CA ILE A 73 -37.79 -26.29 -22.72
C ILE A 73 -37.35 -25.87 -21.33
N THR A 74 -38.21 -25.98 -20.30
CA THR A 74 -37.87 -25.60 -18.92
C THR A 74 -36.70 -26.46 -18.41
N ILE A 75 -36.70 -27.75 -18.66
CA ILE A 75 -35.58 -28.64 -18.24
C ILE A 75 -34.28 -28.24 -18.96
N ILE A 76 -34.32 -27.98 -20.26
CA ILE A 76 -33.13 -27.57 -21.04
C ILE A 76 -32.59 -26.24 -20.52
N VAL A 77 -33.45 -25.25 -20.28
CA VAL A 77 -33.04 -23.93 -19.73
C VAL A 77 -32.46 -24.08 -18.33
N LEU A 78 -33.08 -24.91 -17.47
CA LEU A 78 -32.59 -25.12 -16.09
C LEU A 78 -31.21 -25.79 -16.10
N LEU A 79 -31.02 -26.81 -16.94
CA LEU A 79 -29.70 -27.48 -17.09
C LEU A 79 -28.64 -26.51 -17.61
N GLY A 80 -28.99 -25.72 -18.64
CA GLY A 80 -28.09 -24.70 -19.20
C GLY A 80 -27.74 -23.62 -18.20
N ALA A 81 -28.70 -23.10 -17.44
CA ALA A 81 -28.48 -22.12 -16.40
C ALA A 81 -27.60 -22.67 -15.25
N THR A 82 -27.84 -23.93 -14.84
CA THR A 82 -27.03 -24.59 -13.81
C THR A 82 -25.59 -24.78 -14.26
N LEU A 83 -25.38 -25.22 -15.50
CA LEU A 83 -24.03 -25.39 -16.06
C LEU A 83 -23.30 -24.04 -16.14
N LEU A 84 -23.96 -23.02 -16.64
CA LEU A 84 -23.40 -21.66 -16.74
C LEU A 84 -23.07 -21.09 -15.35
N ALA A 85 -23.97 -21.22 -14.38
CA ALA A 85 -23.75 -20.80 -13.00
C ALA A 85 -22.54 -21.52 -12.39
N MET A 86 -22.38 -22.82 -12.64
CA MET A 86 -21.26 -23.60 -12.13
C MET A 86 -19.91 -23.14 -12.75
N LEU A 87 -19.89 -22.82 -14.05
CA LEU A 87 -18.69 -22.31 -14.73
C LEU A 87 -18.28 -20.93 -14.18
N ILE A 88 -19.24 -20.01 -14.07
CA ILE A 88 -19.00 -18.67 -13.53
C ILE A 88 -18.55 -18.76 -12.07
N SER A 89 -19.24 -19.54 -11.24
CA SER A 89 -18.90 -19.71 -9.82
C SER A 89 -17.49 -20.25 -9.63
N ARG A 90 -17.09 -21.27 -10.38
CA ARG A 90 -15.73 -21.82 -10.30
C ARG A 90 -14.68 -20.77 -10.66
N LYS A 91 -14.91 -19.97 -11.70
CA LYS A 91 -13.99 -18.97 -12.18
C LYS A 91 -13.82 -17.82 -11.17
N VAL A 92 -14.92 -17.31 -10.61
CA VAL A 92 -14.91 -16.25 -9.59
C VAL A 92 -14.28 -16.76 -8.28
N THR A 93 -14.71 -17.93 -7.82
CA THR A 93 -14.19 -18.51 -6.56
C THR A 93 -12.70 -18.75 -6.63
N ARG A 94 -12.18 -19.23 -7.74
CA ARG A 94 -10.74 -19.46 -7.92
C ARG A 94 -9.95 -18.19 -7.79
N SER A 95 -10.36 -17.10 -8.43
CA SER A 95 -9.69 -15.80 -8.35
C SER A 95 -9.71 -15.23 -6.92
N ILE A 96 -10.82 -15.40 -6.19
CA ILE A 96 -10.93 -14.98 -4.78
C ILE A 96 -9.99 -15.79 -3.88
N VAL A 97 -9.91 -17.12 -4.08
CA VAL A 97 -9.04 -17.99 -3.28
C VAL A 97 -7.58 -17.64 -3.52
N GLU A 98 -7.15 -17.46 -4.77
CA GLU A 98 -5.78 -17.07 -5.12
C GLU A 98 -5.40 -15.71 -4.49
N THR A 99 -6.30 -14.72 -4.53
CA THR A 99 -6.07 -13.41 -3.88
C THR A 99 -6.01 -13.53 -2.35
N SER A 100 -6.86 -14.39 -1.76
CA SER A 100 -6.85 -14.67 -0.32
C SER A 100 -5.56 -15.37 0.12
N GLU A 101 -5.06 -16.32 -0.67
CA GLU A 101 -3.77 -16.99 -0.41
C GLU A 101 -2.60 -16.02 -0.50
N ALA A 102 -2.61 -15.10 -1.48
CA ALA A 102 -1.64 -14.03 -1.60
C ALA A 102 -1.64 -13.11 -0.37
N ALA A 103 -2.82 -12.71 0.12
CA ALA A 103 -2.95 -11.93 1.34
C ALA A 103 -2.48 -12.69 2.59
N HIS A 104 -2.74 -13.99 2.65
CA HIS A 104 -2.23 -14.86 3.73
C HIS A 104 -0.71 -15.03 3.69
N SER A 105 -0.12 -15.14 2.50
CA SER A 105 1.35 -15.19 2.34
C SER A 105 1.98 -13.90 2.83
N LEU A 106 1.39 -12.76 2.49
CA LEU A 106 1.81 -11.43 2.98
C LEU A 106 1.79 -11.35 4.52
N SER A 107 0.73 -11.86 5.16
CA SER A 107 0.62 -11.87 6.62
C SER A 107 1.65 -12.75 7.34
N ARG A 108 2.30 -13.66 6.60
CA ARG A 108 3.37 -14.55 7.09
C ARG A 108 4.78 -14.04 6.79
N GLY A 109 4.90 -12.82 6.25
CA GLY A 109 6.19 -12.26 5.85
C GLY A 109 6.72 -12.81 4.52
N GLN A 110 5.87 -13.40 3.69
CA GLN A 110 6.23 -13.84 2.33
C GLN A 110 5.77 -12.78 1.34
N TYR A 111 6.69 -11.94 0.90
CA TYR A 111 6.38 -10.77 0.05
C TYR A 111 6.49 -11.06 -1.45
N GLU A 112 6.98 -12.24 -1.84
CA GLU A 112 7.00 -12.66 -3.24
C GLU A 112 5.60 -13.17 -3.64
N ILE A 113 4.77 -12.26 -4.11
CA ILE A 113 3.46 -12.56 -4.66
C ILE A 113 3.62 -12.68 -6.18
N PRO A 114 3.43 -13.88 -6.76
CA PRO A 114 3.49 -14.03 -8.21
C PRO A 114 2.33 -13.25 -8.85
N PRO A 115 2.58 -12.53 -9.97
CA PRO A 115 1.51 -11.85 -10.68
C PRO A 115 0.53 -12.88 -11.24
N HIS A 116 -0.70 -12.87 -10.76
CA HIS A 116 -1.77 -13.73 -11.28
C HIS A 116 -2.57 -12.94 -12.32
N GLY A 117 -2.80 -13.56 -13.48
CA GLY A 117 -3.66 -12.99 -14.51
C GLY A 117 -5.12 -13.04 -14.04
N CYS A 118 -5.64 -11.94 -13.52
CA CYS A 118 -7.04 -11.82 -13.15
C CYS A 118 -7.86 -11.43 -14.37
N GLU A 119 -8.91 -12.23 -14.70
CA GLU A 119 -9.81 -11.95 -15.83
C GLU A 119 -10.83 -10.84 -15.50
N TYR A 120 -11.02 -10.53 -14.22
CA TYR A 120 -11.92 -9.47 -13.75
C TYR A 120 -11.11 -8.25 -13.34
N ARG A 121 -11.50 -7.08 -13.86
CA ARG A 121 -10.80 -5.81 -13.65
C ARG A 121 -10.64 -5.47 -12.16
N GLU A 122 -11.68 -5.68 -11.37
CA GLU A 122 -11.68 -5.39 -9.94
C GLU A 122 -10.70 -6.30 -9.16
N MET A 123 -10.61 -7.56 -9.58
CA MET A 123 -9.66 -8.50 -8.98
C MET A 123 -8.22 -8.22 -9.42
N ALA A 124 -8.01 -7.75 -10.65
CA ALA A 124 -6.71 -7.30 -11.13
C ALA A 124 -6.23 -6.08 -10.32
N GLU A 125 -7.08 -5.08 -10.13
CA GLU A 125 -6.77 -3.88 -9.34
C GLU A 125 -6.45 -4.23 -7.87
N LEU A 126 -7.21 -5.16 -7.28
CA LEU A 126 -6.93 -5.66 -5.93
C LEU A 126 -5.60 -6.40 -5.86
N ASN A 127 -5.29 -7.25 -6.84
CA ASN A 127 -4.03 -7.98 -6.91
C ASN A 127 -2.83 -7.03 -7.07
N ASP A 128 -2.95 -6.03 -7.95
CA ASP A 128 -1.91 -5.01 -8.15
C ASP A 128 -1.66 -4.22 -6.86
N THR A 129 -2.73 -3.89 -6.13
CA THR A 129 -2.63 -3.22 -4.83
C THR A 129 -1.93 -4.11 -3.79
N LEU A 130 -2.23 -5.42 -3.75
CA LEU A 130 -1.55 -6.37 -2.87
C LEU A 130 -0.08 -6.54 -3.22
N VAL A 131 0.25 -6.64 -4.52
CA VAL A 131 1.64 -6.72 -4.99
C VAL A 131 2.42 -5.47 -4.61
N TYR A 132 1.81 -4.29 -4.79
CA TYR A 132 2.41 -3.03 -4.36
C TYR A 132 2.65 -2.99 -2.85
N ALA A 133 1.64 -3.34 -2.04
CA ALA A 133 1.76 -3.41 -0.60
C ALA A 133 2.83 -4.42 -0.13
N ALA A 134 2.92 -5.58 -0.80
CA ALA A 134 3.95 -6.58 -0.53
C ALA A 134 5.35 -6.04 -0.79
N LYS A 135 5.54 -5.33 -1.89
CA LYS A 135 6.82 -4.69 -2.24
C LYS A 135 7.24 -3.65 -1.21
N GLU A 136 6.31 -2.78 -0.79
CA GLU A 136 6.58 -1.77 0.23
C GLU A 136 6.94 -2.41 1.58
N LEU A 137 6.20 -3.44 2.00
CA LEU A 137 6.49 -4.18 3.25
C LEU A 137 7.84 -4.90 3.18
N SER A 138 8.17 -5.53 2.05
CA SER A 138 9.48 -6.15 1.84
C SER A 138 10.62 -5.15 1.95
N GLN A 139 10.46 -3.96 1.38
CA GLN A 139 11.46 -2.90 1.50
C GLN A 139 11.64 -2.45 2.96
N VAL A 140 10.54 -2.28 3.70
CA VAL A 140 10.59 -1.91 5.12
C VAL A 140 11.30 -2.98 5.95
N GLU A 141 11.00 -4.25 5.72
CA GLU A 141 11.65 -5.37 6.43
C GLU A 141 13.14 -5.46 6.11
N ASN A 142 13.51 -5.36 4.83
CA ASN A 142 14.92 -5.36 4.41
C ASN A 142 15.69 -4.20 5.05
N LEU A 143 15.10 -2.99 5.07
CA LEU A 143 15.69 -1.84 5.75
C LEU A 143 15.81 -2.07 7.26
N GLN A 144 14.85 -2.76 7.89
CA GLN A 144 14.92 -3.10 9.31
C GLN A 144 16.02 -4.13 9.61
N HIS A 145 16.19 -5.14 8.76
CA HIS A 145 17.27 -6.11 8.88
C HIS A 145 18.65 -5.47 8.69
N GLU A 146 18.79 -4.61 7.68
CA GLU A 146 20.02 -3.86 7.44
C GLU A 146 20.34 -2.93 8.62
N LEU A 147 19.33 -2.26 9.17
CA LEU A 147 19.45 -1.46 10.39
C LEU A 147 20.06 -2.25 11.54
N ILE A 148 19.48 -3.41 11.89
CA ILE A 148 19.92 -4.23 13.01
C ILE A 148 21.37 -4.73 12.77
N ALA A 149 21.67 -5.14 11.54
CA ALA A 149 23.01 -5.59 11.18
C ALA A 149 24.06 -4.47 11.33
N ASN A 150 23.75 -3.27 10.82
CA ASN A 150 24.65 -2.12 10.87
C ASN A 150 24.85 -1.62 12.30
N ILE A 151 23.79 -1.51 13.11
CA ILE A 151 23.88 -1.16 14.52
C ILE A 151 24.76 -2.18 15.27
N SER A 152 24.53 -3.48 15.04
CA SER A 152 25.30 -4.53 15.70
C SER A 152 26.79 -4.44 15.36
N HIS A 153 27.12 -4.13 14.11
CA HIS A 153 28.49 -3.90 13.67
C HIS A 153 29.12 -2.67 14.31
N ASP A 154 28.41 -1.54 14.28
CA ASP A 154 28.89 -0.25 14.78
C ASP A 154 29.04 -0.20 16.33
N LEU A 155 28.25 -1.02 17.04
CA LEU A 155 28.42 -1.24 18.47
C LEU A 155 29.55 -2.21 18.79
N ARG A 156 29.76 -3.25 17.98
CA ARG A 156 30.79 -4.28 18.22
C ARG A 156 32.21 -3.71 18.14
N THR A 157 32.46 -2.84 17.18
CA THR A 157 33.80 -2.28 16.93
C THR A 157 34.35 -1.53 18.16
N PRO A 158 33.67 -0.50 18.74
CA PRO A 158 34.14 0.19 19.92
C PRO A 158 34.22 -0.73 21.14
N LEU A 159 33.27 -1.64 21.33
CA LEU A 159 33.32 -2.62 22.43
C LEU A 159 34.55 -3.53 22.34
N THR A 160 34.91 -3.99 21.15
CA THR A 160 36.12 -4.80 20.96
C THR A 160 37.39 -4.00 21.23
N MET A 161 37.43 -2.72 20.83
CA MET A 161 38.57 -1.85 21.12
C MET A 161 38.69 -1.58 22.63
N ILE A 162 37.60 -1.21 23.30
CA ILE A 162 37.59 -1.04 24.76
C ILE A 162 38.10 -2.31 25.45
N GLY A 163 37.55 -3.48 25.09
CA GLY A 163 37.97 -4.76 25.65
C GLY A 163 39.45 -5.04 25.44
N GLY A 164 39.95 -4.87 24.21
CA GLY A 164 41.34 -5.10 23.85
C GLY A 164 42.31 -4.17 24.58
N TYR A 165 41.99 -2.88 24.70
CA TYR A 165 42.84 -1.93 25.46
C TYR A 165 42.78 -2.22 26.96
N VAL A 166 41.66 -2.61 27.53
CA VAL A 166 41.58 -3.04 28.94
C VAL A 166 42.39 -4.31 29.19
N GLU A 167 42.31 -5.31 28.31
CA GLU A 167 43.09 -6.53 28.40
C GLU A 167 44.61 -6.24 28.27
N MET A 168 44.99 -5.41 27.30
CA MET A 168 46.38 -4.99 27.12
C MET A 168 46.94 -4.29 28.36
N MET A 169 46.17 -3.33 28.94
CA MET A 169 46.59 -2.63 30.16
C MET A 169 46.64 -3.53 31.39
N ARG A 170 45.84 -4.60 31.46
CA ARG A 170 45.83 -5.57 32.54
C ARG A 170 47.01 -6.53 32.43
N ASP A 171 47.36 -7.02 31.21
CA ASP A 171 48.25 -8.15 31.02
C ASP A 171 49.70 -7.70 30.69
N ILE A 172 49.90 -6.48 30.18
CA ILE A 172 51.20 -5.96 29.81
C ILE A 172 51.62 -4.84 30.76
N PRO A 173 52.65 -5.05 31.58
CA PRO A 173 53.17 -4.02 32.49
C PRO A 173 53.65 -2.76 31.74
N GLY A 174 53.16 -1.60 32.14
CA GLY A 174 53.54 -0.31 31.54
C GLY A 174 52.54 0.21 30.48
N GLU A 175 51.59 -0.61 30.01
CA GLU A 175 50.59 -0.20 29.01
C GLU A 175 49.38 0.55 29.61
N ALA A 176 49.24 0.64 30.92
CA ALA A 176 48.27 1.48 31.58
C ALA A 176 48.64 2.99 31.51
N THR A 177 48.77 3.47 30.28
CA THR A 177 49.16 4.86 29.99
C THR A 177 47.94 5.78 29.88
N PRO A 178 48.06 7.10 30.09
CA PRO A 178 47.00 8.09 29.89
C PRO A 178 46.45 8.02 28.43
N GLU A 179 47.32 7.75 27.46
CA GLU A 179 46.96 7.67 26.04
C GLU A 179 46.00 6.50 25.80
N ASN A 180 46.35 5.30 26.34
CA ASN A 180 45.51 4.09 26.20
C ASN A 180 44.19 4.26 26.98
N MET A 181 44.17 4.91 28.13
CA MET A 181 42.94 5.26 28.84
C MET A 181 42.10 6.26 28.07
N GLN A 182 42.72 7.21 27.35
CA GLN A 182 41.98 8.17 26.51
C GLN A 182 41.26 7.47 25.36
N VAL A 183 41.84 6.44 24.73
CA VAL A 183 41.16 5.65 23.70
C VAL A 183 39.88 5.00 24.25
N ILE A 184 39.93 4.47 25.48
CA ILE A 184 38.74 3.87 26.11
C ILE A 184 37.67 4.93 26.36
N ILE A 185 38.06 6.13 26.86
CA ILE A 185 37.14 7.23 27.07
C ILE A 185 36.50 7.67 25.77
N ASP A 186 37.27 7.82 24.71
CA ASP A 186 36.79 8.26 23.40
C ASP A 186 35.81 7.25 22.82
N GLU A 187 36.12 5.93 22.86
CA GLU A 187 35.22 4.89 22.37
C GLU A 187 33.94 4.74 23.20
N THR A 188 34.03 5.01 24.53
CA THR A 188 32.85 5.04 25.40
C THR A 188 31.92 6.23 25.08
N GLN A 189 32.50 7.40 24.82
CA GLN A 189 31.75 8.57 24.38
C GLN A 189 31.08 8.34 23.01
N ARG A 190 31.82 7.73 22.09
CA ARG A 190 31.29 7.33 20.78
C ARG A 190 30.11 6.38 20.93
N LEU A 191 30.22 5.35 21.78
CA LEU A 191 29.13 4.41 22.07
C LEU A 191 27.90 5.11 22.62
N THR A 192 28.09 6.05 23.55
CA THR A 192 27.03 6.85 24.13
C THR A 192 26.31 7.69 23.05
N SER A 193 27.04 8.30 22.13
CA SER A 193 26.47 9.05 21.01
C SER A 193 25.63 8.16 20.09
N LEU A 194 26.14 6.96 19.72
CA LEU A 194 25.41 6.00 18.91
C LEU A 194 24.10 5.54 19.55
N VAL A 195 24.12 5.27 20.87
CA VAL A 195 22.91 4.88 21.60
C VAL A 195 21.88 6.03 21.62
N ASN A 196 22.32 7.26 21.83
CA ASN A 196 21.43 8.43 21.81
C ASN A 196 20.83 8.66 20.42
N GLU A 197 21.62 8.52 19.35
CA GLU A 197 21.13 8.58 17.96
C GLU A 197 20.06 7.51 17.69
N LEU A 198 20.26 6.29 18.19
CA LEU A 198 19.30 5.19 18.06
C LEU A 198 18.00 5.46 18.82
N LEU A 199 18.09 6.01 20.04
CA LEU A 199 16.91 6.37 20.83
C LEU A 199 16.13 7.52 20.18
N ASP A 200 16.82 8.54 19.67
CA ASP A 200 16.17 9.63 18.93
C ASP A 200 15.51 9.10 17.65
N PHE A 201 16.18 8.22 16.94
CA PHE A 201 15.62 7.54 15.78
C PHE A 201 14.33 6.74 16.11
N SER A 202 14.35 5.95 17.18
CA SER A 202 13.19 5.20 17.64
C SER A 202 11.99 6.10 17.97
N ARG A 203 12.24 7.24 18.65
CA ARG A 203 11.20 8.23 18.96
C ARG A 203 10.64 8.90 17.70
N LEU A 204 11.49 9.13 16.70
CA LEU A 204 11.07 9.66 15.39
C LEU A 204 10.17 8.71 14.64
N GLN A 205 10.48 7.40 14.66
CA GLN A 205 9.67 6.36 13.97
C GLN A 205 8.27 6.22 14.57
N THR A 206 8.17 6.24 15.90
CA THR A 206 6.89 6.08 16.61
C THR A 206 5.99 7.32 16.53
N GLY A 207 6.44 8.38 15.86
CA GLY A 207 5.71 9.65 15.83
C GLY A 207 5.70 10.38 17.19
N ALA A 208 6.31 9.77 18.21
CA ALA A 208 6.29 10.25 19.60
C ALA A 208 7.13 11.52 19.84
N LEU A 209 7.85 12.00 18.83
CA LEU A 209 8.59 13.26 18.94
C LEU A 209 7.59 14.43 18.89
N ALA A 210 7.16 14.91 20.03
CA ALA A 210 6.48 16.19 20.14
C ALA A 210 7.50 17.31 19.98
N LEU A 211 7.26 18.24 19.03
CA LEU A 211 8.02 19.47 18.90
C LEU A 211 7.48 20.51 19.88
N ASN A 212 8.37 21.34 20.42
CA ASN A 212 8.01 22.49 21.23
C ASN A 212 8.53 23.79 20.58
N PRO A 213 7.92 24.23 19.45
CA PRO A 213 8.38 25.42 18.75
C PRO A 213 8.13 26.67 19.59
N ALA A 214 9.17 27.45 19.80
CA ALA A 214 9.13 28.71 20.52
C ALA A 214 10.07 29.74 19.87
N PRO A 215 9.81 31.03 20.01
CA PRO A 215 10.76 32.07 19.62
C PRO A 215 12.07 31.94 20.38
N TYR A 216 13.21 31.87 19.71
CA TYR A 216 14.54 31.80 20.35
C TYR A 216 15.58 32.58 19.54
N PRO A 217 16.70 33.00 20.15
CA PRO A 217 17.77 33.76 19.48
C PRO A 217 18.59 32.84 18.56
N PHE A 218 18.12 32.62 17.34
CA PHE A 218 18.68 31.67 16.39
C PHE A 218 20.15 31.90 16.08
N THR A 219 20.53 33.16 15.77
CA THR A 219 21.94 33.49 15.45
C THR A 219 22.87 33.20 16.61
N ALA A 220 22.46 33.54 17.83
CA ALA A 220 23.27 33.28 19.05
C ALA A 220 23.40 31.79 19.34
N SER A 221 22.33 31.01 19.10
CA SER A 221 22.34 29.53 19.25
C SER A 221 23.30 28.88 18.23
N VAL A 222 23.25 29.28 16.96
CA VAL A 222 24.18 28.80 15.91
C VAL A 222 25.62 29.19 16.22
N GLN A 223 25.88 30.45 16.69
CA GLN A 223 27.21 30.91 17.09
C GLN A 223 27.77 30.03 18.20
N ALA A 224 26.98 29.79 19.27
CA ALA A 224 27.42 28.97 20.40
C ALA A 224 27.78 27.53 19.99
N ILE A 225 27.03 26.96 19.03
CA ILE A 225 27.34 25.63 18.44
C ILE A 225 28.65 25.69 17.66
N THR A 226 28.79 26.69 16.79
CA THR A 226 29.98 26.86 15.97
C THR A 226 31.23 27.02 16.80
N ASP A 227 31.19 27.88 17.86
CA ASP A 227 32.32 28.10 18.75
C ASP A 227 32.72 26.81 19.48
N ARG A 228 31.73 26.04 19.97
CA ARG A 228 32.00 24.75 20.63
C ARG A 228 32.65 23.75 19.70
N VAL A 229 32.10 23.60 18.50
CA VAL A 229 32.67 22.65 17.51
C VAL A 229 34.06 23.11 17.07
N SER A 230 34.25 24.41 16.82
CA SER A 230 35.56 24.97 16.42
C SER A 230 36.63 24.66 17.47
N HIS A 231 36.33 24.86 18.76
CA HIS A 231 37.26 24.49 19.81
C HIS A 231 37.63 23.02 19.85
N MET A 232 36.67 22.13 19.60
CA MET A 232 36.90 20.68 19.61
C MET A 232 37.78 20.22 18.45
N VAL A 233 37.64 20.82 17.25
CA VAL A 233 38.33 20.36 16.04
C VAL A 233 39.61 21.12 15.70
N GLN A 234 39.89 22.23 16.38
CA GLN A 234 41.04 23.10 16.12
C GLN A 234 42.39 22.37 16.29
N GLN A 235 42.51 21.47 17.25
CA GLN A 235 43.72 20.67 17.45
C GLN A 235 44.03 19.74 16.29
N ASN A 236 43.01 19.33 15.50
CA ASN A 236 43.12 18.51 14.33
C ASN A 236 43.30 19.32 13.02
N GLY A 237 43.45 20.63 13.14
CA GLY A 237 43.67 21.55 12.03
C GLY A 237 42.42 21.88 11.21
N TYR A 238 41.23 21.59 11.74
CA TYR A 238 39.96 21.99 11.08
C TYR A 238 39.57 23.41 11.51
N GLN A 239 38.88 24.12 10.58
CA GLN A 239 38.31 25.43 10.81
C GLN A 239 36.82 25.40 10.52
N VAL A 240 36.02 25.94 11.45
CA VAL A 240 34.58 26.15 11.26
C VAL A 240 34.31 27.64 11.39
N VAL A 241 33.81 28.25 10.33
CA VAL A 241 33.61 29.70 10.24
C VAL A 241 32.13 30.00 10.08
N PHE A 242 31.61 30.90 10.93
CA PHE A 242 30.19 31.32 10.81
C PHE A 242 30.10 32.75 10.31
N HIS A 243 29.27 32.97 9.29
CA HIS A 243 29.02 34.24 8.64
C HIS A 243 27.56 34.67 8.85
N PRO A 244 27.22 35.28 9.97
CA PRO A 244 25.85 35.78 10.21
C PRO A 244 25.61 37.07 9.43
N GLN A 245 24.50 37.19 8.73
CA GLN A 245 24.09 38.44 8.10
C GLN A 245 23.51 39.44 9.13
N ALA A 246 22.72 38.93 10.09
CA ALA A 246 22.07 39.73 11.12
C ALA A 246 21.78 38.89 12.40
N GLN A 247 21.58 39.55 13.52
CA GLN A 247 21.07 38.89 14.73
C GLN A 247 19.54 38.71 14.60
N VAL A 248 19.07 37.47 14.54
CA VAL A 248 17.66 37.18 14.34
C VAL A 248 17.12 36.18 15.37
N LYS A 249 15.79 36.25 15.56
CA LYS A 249 15.04 35.24 16.33
C LYS A 249 14.19 34.43 15.34
N ALA A 250 14.20 33.11 15.50
CA ALA A 250 13.38 32.19 14.72
C ALA A 250 12.38 31.47 15.61
N ILE A 251 11.31 30.95 15.01
CA ILE A 251 10.30 30.13 15.68
C ILE A 251 10.55 28.67 15.32
N ALA A 252 11.10 27.89 16.25
CA ALA A 252 11.32 26.45 16.10
C ALA A 252 11.60 25.80 17.47
N ASP A 253 11.77 24.49 17.51
CA ASP A 253 12.29 23.78 18.68
C ASP A 253 13.82 23.92 18.68
N GLU A 254 14.34 24.79 19.58
CA GLU A 254 15.77 25.10 19.65
C GLU A 254 16.64 23.87 19.80
N GLN A 255 16.24 22.90 20.65
CA GLN A 255 17.05 21.70 20.90
C GLN A 255 17.11 20.82 19.65
N ARG A 256 16.00 20.71 18.91
CA ARG A 256 15.95 19.90 17.68
C ARG A 256 16.69 20.58 16.53
N ILE A 257 16.58 21.90 16.41
CA ILE A 257 17.37 22.65 15.41
C ILE A 257 18.86 22.61 15.74
N ALA A 258 19.24 22.72 17.00
CA ALA A 258 20.63 22.51 17.42
C ALA A 258 21.15 21.12 16.99
N GLN A 259 20.34 20.07 17.14
CA GLN A 259 20.66 18.71 16.68
C GLN A 259 20.84 18.67 15.14
N VAL A 260 20.00 19.38 14.37
CA VAL A 260 20.16 19.52 12.92
C VAL A 260 21.51 20.16 12.59
N VAL A 261 21.83 21.29 13.23
CA VAL A 261 23.10 21.99 12.99
C VAL A 261 24.30 21.12 13.33
N TYR A 262 24.30 20.44 14.49
CA TYR A 262 25.38 19.51 14.86
C TYR A 262 25.57 18.39 13.82
N ASN A 263 24.49 17.78 13.35
CA ASN A 263 24.55 16.71 12.36
C ASN A 263 25.11 17.20 11.01
N LEU A 264 24.66 18.38 10.54
CA LEU A 264 25.13 18.94 9.27
C LEU A 264 26.58 19.39 9.37
N VAL A 265 27.00 20.05 10.45
CA VAL A 265 28.40 20.45 10.67
C VAL A 265 29.31 19.21 10.84
N GLY A 266 28.85 18.18 11.55
CA GLY A 266 29.56 16.91 11.69
C GLY A 266 29.78 16.22 10.34
N ASN A 267 28.77 16.20 9.48
CA ASN A 267 28.91 15.70 8.10
C ASN A 267 29.90 16.54 7.30
N ALA A 268 29.78 17.87 7.33
CA ALA A 268 30.70 18.77 6.64
C ALA A 268 32.14 18.55 7.05
N LEU A 269 32.44 18.40 8.35
CA LEU A 269 33.77 18.09 8.88
C LEU A 269 34.29 16.72 8.44
N THR A 270 33.40 15.74 8.30
CA THR A 270 33.76 14.38 7.89
C THR A 270 34.14 14.31 6.39
N TYR A 271 33.46 15.11 5.58
CA TYR A 271 33.60 15.04 4.12
C TYR A 271 34.39 16.19 3.49
N THR A 272 34.72 17.24 4.26
CA THR A 272 35.51 18.37 3.75
C THR A 272 36.84 17.95 3.13
N GLY A 273 37.33 18.76 2.20
CA GLY A 273 38.56 18.52 1.47
C GLY A 273 39.82 18.81 2.28
N GLU A 274 40.94 18.88 1.57
CA GLU A 274 42.29 19.11 2.18
C GLU A 274 42.41 20.45 2.91
N ASN A 275 41.59 21.44 2.54
CA ASN A 275 41.54 22.74 3.22
C ASN A 275 40.98 22.67 4.66
N LYS A 276 40.31 21.56 5.02
CA LYS A 276 39.71 21.31 6.34
C LYS A 276 38.83 22.46 6.86
N THR A 277 38.15 23.15 5.94
CA THR A 277 37.32 24.33 6.28
C THR A 277 35.85 24.01 6.03
N VAL A 278 35.00 24.34 7.00
CA VAL A 278 33.53 24.31 6.91
C VAL A 278 33.03 25.73 7.09
N GLU A 279 32.25 26.20 6.15
CA GLU A 279 31.64 27.54 6.19
C GLU A 279 30.15 27.43 6.49
N ILE A 280 29.67 28.26 7.42
CA ILE A 280 28.28 28.35 7.81
C ILE A 280 27.80 29.75 7.46
N HIS A 281 26.83 29.84 6.55
CA HIS A 281 26.26 31.13 6.10
C HIS A 281 24.84 31.27 6.62
N GLN A 282 24.51 32.42 7.19
CA GLN A 282 23.17 32.77 7.59
C GLN A 282 22.68 33.96 6.77
N GLU A 283 21.56 33.82 6.10
CA GLU A 283 20.94 34.84 5.26
C GLU A 283 19.48 35.05 5.65
N VAL A 284 19.00 36.28 5.57
CA VAL A 284 17.58 36.61 5.77
C VAL A 284 16.90 36.74 4.40
N ILE A 285 15.91 35.88 4.16
CA ILE A 285 15.17 35.82 2.88
C ILE A 285 13.69 36.11 3.18
N GLY A 286 13.30 37.36 3.06
CA GLY A 286 11.92 37.79 3.38
C GLY A 286 11.56 37.56 4.85
N LYS A 287 10.62 36.68 5.12
CA LYS A 287 10.19 36.30 6.49
C LYS A 287 10.89 35.04 7.03
N MET A 288 11.89 34.55 6.34
CA MET A 288 12.62 33.34 6.70
C MET A 288 14.10 33.67 6.93
N VAL A 289 14.75 32.88 7.79
CA VAL A 289 16.20 32.82 7.88
C VAL A 289 16.67 31.50 7.29
N ARG A 290 17.62 31.56 6.34
CA ARG A 290 18.28 30.39 5.75
C ARG A 290 19.63 30.19 6.44
N LEU A 291 19.92 28.97 6.84
CA LEU A 291 21.23 28.51 7.26
C LEU A 291 21.78 27.56 6.21
N THR A 292 22.97 27.84 5.71
CA THR A 292 23.68 26.99 4.73
C THR A 292 25.01 26.56 5.33
N ILE A 293 25.27 25.25 5.37
CA ILE A 293 26.54 24.66 5.82
C ILE A 293 27.25 24.10 4.56
N HIS A 294 28.41 24.65 4.28
CA HIS A 294 29.21 24.32 3.09
C HIS A 294 30.49 23.61 3.48
N ASP A 295 30.82 22.51 2.79
CA ASP A 295 32.09 21.83 2.79
C ASP A 295 32.73 21.85 1.39
N SER A 296 34.06 21.83 1.34
CA SER A 296 34.84 21.79 0.10
C SER A 296 35.26 20.36 -0.26
N GLY A 297 34.45 19.38 0.09
CA GLY A 297 34.72 17.98 -0.16
C GLY A 297 34.61 17.59 -1.63
N LYS A 298 34.58 16.29 -1.86
CA LYS A 298 34.47 15.73 -3.22
C LYS A 298 33.10 15.95 -3.90
N GLY A 299 32.11 16.44 -3.16
CA GLY A 299 30.74 16.56 -3.64
C GLY A 299 30.02 15.21 -3.72
N ILE A 300 28.80 15.25 -4.24
CA ILE A 300 27.87 14.12 -4.34
C ILE A 300 27.39 14.03 -5.78
N ALA A 301 27.39 12.82 -6.35
CA ALA A 301 26.89 12.58 -7.70
C ALA A 301 25.38 12.88 -7.80
N PRO A 302 24.88 13.42 -8.93
CA PRO A 302 23.47 13.76 -9.09
C PRO A 302 22.51 12.61 -8.84
N GLU A 303 22.90 11.38 -9.17
CA GLU A 303 22.10 10.18 -8.96
C GLU A 303 21.98 9.80 -7.47
N GLU A 304 22.96 10.19 -6.65
CA GLU A 304 22.99 9.92 -5.21
C GLU A 304 22.23 10.97 -4.39
N LEU A 305 22.05 12.21 -4.90
CA LEU A 305 21.39 13.30 -4.17
C LEU A 305 20.00 12.95 -3.60
N PRO A 306 19.11 12.24 -4.31
CA PRO A 306 17.83 11.82 -3.74
C PRO A 306 17.98 10.76 -2.64
N LEU A 307 19.08 10.01 -2.65
CA LEU A 307 19.31 8.85 -1.79
C LEU A 307 19.96 9.20 -0.46
N ILE A 308 20.73 10.30 -0.39
CA ILE A 308 21.48 10.71 0.84
C ILE A 308 20.58 10.98 2.05
N TRP A 309 19.32 11.29 1.82
CA TRP A 309 18.31 11.48 2.85
C TRP A 309 17.71 10.16 3.37
N ASN A 310 18.00 9.05 2.65
CA ASN A 310 17.54 7.73 3.05
C ASN A 310 18.37 7.24 4.24
N ARG A 311 17.75 6.45 5.08
CA ARG A 311 18.36 5.86 6.27
C ARG A 311 19.50 4.93 5.85
N TYR A 312 20.64 5.00 6.56
CA TYR A 312 21.82 4.15 6.34
C TYR A 312 22.45 4.26 4.96
N TYR A 313 21.98 5.20 4.12
CA TYR A 313 22.62 5.42 2.84
C TYR A 313 24.03 5.93 3.06
N ARG A 314 25.00 5.24 2.48
CA ARG A 314 26.41 5.62 2.42
C ARG A 314 26.87 5.48 0.98
N THR A 315 27.61 6.43 0.47
CA THR A 315 28.21 6.30 -0.86
C THR A 315 29.16 5.11 -0.89
N GLN A 316 29.25 4.40 -2.02
CA GLN A 316 30.02 3.14 -2.16
C GLN A 316 31.49 3.27 -1.74
N GLU A 317 32.09 4.45 -1.87
CA GLU A 317 33.47 4.69 -1.45
C GLU A 317 33.63 4.83 0.07
N THR A 318 32.60 5.24 0.79
CA THR A 318 32.63 5.40 2.25
C THR A 318 32.65 4.04 2.96
N HIS A 319 32.15 2.98 2.30
CA HIS A 319 32.28 1.61 2.81
C HIS A 319 33.72 1.10 2.84
N LYS A 320 34.62 1.67 2.04
CA LYS A 320 36.03 1.26 1.96
C LYS A 320 36.96 2.01 2.94
N ARG A 321 36.51 3.13 3.50
CA ARG A 321 37.26 3.89 4.50
C ARG A 321 36.51 3.76 5.83
N ALA A 322 37.24 3.51 6.92
CA ALA A 322 36.70 3.52 8.28
C ALA A 322 36.31 4.95 8.73
N ILE A 323 35.45 5.63 7.91
CA ILE A 323 34.96 6.96 8.21
C ILE A 323 33.79 6.82 9.19
N ILE A 324 33.93 7.49 10.32
CA ILE A 324 33.06 7.46 11.49
C ILE A 324 31.73 8.13 11.14
N GLY A 325 30.64 7.36 11.09
CA GLY A 325 29.29 7.89 10.94
C GLY A 325 28.26 6.77 10.91
N SER A 326 27.20 6.87 11.68
CA SER A 326 26.12 5.86 11.77
C SER A 326 25.22 5.78 10.53
N GLY A 327 25.34 6.75 9.60
CA GLY A 327 24.41 6.89 8.47
C GLY A 327 22.99 7.33 8.87
N LEU A 328 22.80 7.68 10.15
CA LEU A 328 21.52 8.15 10.67
C LEU A 328 21.39 9.68 10.65
N GLY A 329 22.49 10.41 10.66
CA GLY A 329 22.51 11.86 10.84
C GLY A 329 21.61 12.62 9.86
N LEU A 330 21.73 12.38 8.54
CA LEU A 330 20.90 13.05 7.53
C LEU A 330 19.42 12.64 7.59
N SER A 331 19.13 11.39 7.94
CA SER A 331 17.74 10.95 8.11
C SER A 331 17.06 11.58 9.32
N ILE A 332 17.84 11.85 10.39
CA ILE A 332 17.39 12.60 11.57
C ILE A 332 17.14 14.06 11.18
N VAL A 333 18.07 14.69 10.45
CA VAL A 333 17.92 16.07 9.92
C VAL A 333 16.63 16.20 9.13
N ARG A 334 16.43 15.32 8.13
CA ARG A 334 15.22 15.27 7.31
C ARG A 334 13.96 15.18 8.19
N SER A 335 13.92 14.23 9.10
CA SER A 335 12.74 14.00 9.95
C SER A 335 12.41 15.19 10.88
N ILE A 336 13.41 15.86 11.41
CA ILE A 336 13.21 17.07 12.24
C ILE A 336 12.67 18.22 11.39
N LEU A 337 13.25 18.48 10.21
CA LEU A 337 12.86 19.58 9.33
C LEU A 337 11.48 19.34 8.68
N GLU A 338 11.17 18.11 8.27
CA GLU A 338 9.82 17.72 7.81
C GLU A 338 8.77 17.94 8.90
N LYS A 339 9.05 17.58 10.16
CA LYS A 339 8.13 17.82 11.29
C LYS A 339 7.95 19.30 11.61
N HIS A 340 8.98 20.14 11.40
CA HIS A 340 8.84 21.59 11.50
C HIS A 340 8.10 22.19 10.30
N ASN A 341 7.85 21.39 9.25
CA ASN A 341 7.23 21.82 7.99
C ASN A 341 7.96 23.01 7.35
N VAL A 342 9.28 22.94 7.29
CA VAL A 342 10.15 23.99 6.76
C VAL A 342 10.91 23.52 5.52
N PRO A 343 11.28 24.44 4.59
CA PRO A 343 12.08 24.12 3.43
C PRO A 343 13.51 23.72 3.82
N PHE A 344 14.06 22.72 3.14
CA PHE A 344 15.45 22.29 3.28
C PHE A 344 15.92 21.60 1.98
N GLY A 345 17.22 21.52 1.82
CA GLY A 345 17.79 20.91 0.61
C GLY A 345 19.29 20.73 0.68
N VAL A 346 19.83 20.30 -0.45
CA VAL A 346 21.25 20.09 -0.67
C VAL A 346 21.61 20.54 -2.09
N ASP A 347 22.68 21.30 -2.20
CA ASP A 347 23.29 21.69 -3.45
C ASP A 347 24.71 21.12 -3.47
N SER A 348 25.02 20.23 -4.42
CA SER A 348 26.32 19.60 -4.49
C SER A 348 26.72 19.33 -5.94
N LYS A 349 28.03 19.42 -6.17
CA LYS A 349 28.64 19.09 -7.45
C LYS A 349 29.94 18.37 -7.21
N GLU A 350 30.19 17.29 -7.94
CA GLU A 350 31.41 16.52 -7.84
C GLU A 350 32.66 17.40 -8.06
N GLY A 351 33.59 17.34 -7.09
CA GLY A 351 34.82 18.13 -7.08
C GLY A 351 34.68 19.58 -6.57
N GLU A 352 33.46 20.08 -6.30
CA GLU A 352 33.23 21.44 -5.81
C GLU A 352 32.73 21.52 -4.35
N GLY A 353 32.39 20.37 -3.76
CA GLY A 353 31.88 20.28 -2.39
C GLY A 353 30.37 20.17 -2.26
N THR A 354 29.86 20.29 -1.03
CA THR A 354 28.44 20.14 -0.72
C THR A 354 27.96 21.27 0.17
N SER A 355 26.74 21.76 -0.09
CA SER A 355 26.04 22.75 0.70
C SER A 355 24.69 22.20 1.15
N PHE A 356 24.51 21.97 2.43
CA PHE A 356 23.22 21.65 3.04
C PHE A 356 22.58 22.92 3.55
N TRP A 357 21.29 23.11 3.31
CA TRP A 357 20.58 24.29 3.77
C TRP A 357 19.19 23.99 4.31
N PHE A 358 18.70 24.83 5.21
CA PHE A 358 17.32 24.84 5.68
C PHE A 358 16.87 26.28 6.02
N GLU A 359 15.56 26.48 6.07
CA GLU A 359 14.96 27.78 6.39
C GLU A 359 14.07 27.68 7.62
N LEU A 360 14.05 28.72 8.45
CA LEU A 360 13.15 28.84 9.61
C LEU A 360 12.36 30.14 9.53
N PRO A 361 11.10 30.16 9.99
CA PRO A 361 10.32 31.39 10.09
C PRO A 361 10.91 32.33 11.14
N LEU A 362 11.03 33.58 10.77
CA LEU A 362 11.41 34.64 11.70
C LEU A 362 10.25 35.00 12.63
N THR A 363 10.58 35.43 13.81
CA THR A 363 9.59 36.05 14.74
C THR A 363 9.19 37.41 14.16
N GLU A 364 7.89 37.64 13.97
CA GLU A 364 7.41 38.99 13.71
C GLU A 364 7.71 39.82 14.97
N GLU A 365 8.45 40.95 14.81
CA GLU A 365 8.73 41.89 15.91
C GLU A 365 7.45 42.52 16.45
#